data_8f31cdb140b13f084709ae8ede49704e
#
_entry.id   8f31cdb140b13f084709ae8ede49704e
#
_cell.length_a   1.000
_cell.length_b   1.000
_cell.length_c   1.000
_cell.angle_alpha   90.00
_cell.angle_beta   90.00
_cell.angle_gamma   90.00
#
_symmetry.space_group_name_H-M   'P 1'
#
loop_
_entity.id
_entity.type
_entity.pdbx_description
1 polymer ?
#
loop_
_entity_poly.entity_id
_entity_poly.type
_entity_poly.pdbx_seq_one_letter_code
_entity_poly.pdbx_strand_id
1 'polypeptide(L)'
;LAAGWPQGQVADTAAKRAANIAKRKDIFVGANMYPNLKETRLEAAKVDAAALHAERAAALKQARAGANAAQKAAALAQLAKGSDVVEAAIQAALAGATLGDIAQAARTGAQAGPTLNAVCAQRGALPFERLREATDASLARTGKRPQIFLAVMGPLTQHKGRADFATAFLGVGGFETIYPAGFNTPDEAATAALASGSSTVVICSTDATYPEIVPPLAQKLKQA
;
A
#
# COMPACT_ATOMS: atom_id res chain seq x y z
N LEU A 1 -14.00 -10.17 23.53
CA LEU A 1 -13.20 -10.45 22.32
C LEU A 1 -14.05 -11.11 21.24
N ALA A 2 -14.77 -12.18 21.56
CA ALA A 2 -15.59 -12.93 20.59
C ALA A 2 -16.69 -12.07 19.92
N ALA A 3 -17.24 -11.08 20.62
CA ALA A 3 -18.23 -10.14 20.07
C ALA A 3 -17.62 -9.07 19.13
N GLY A 4 -16.31 -9.10 18.88
CA GLY A 4 -15.65 -8.18 17.93
C GLY A 4 -15.46 -6.74 18.42
N TRP A 5 -15.68 -6.45 19.71
CA TRP A 5 -15.56 -5.07 20.22
C TRP A 5 -14.17 -4.43 19.97
N PRO A 6 -13.02 -5.09 20.25
CA PRO A 6 -11.72 -4.50 19.97
C PRO A 6 -11.50 -4.27 18.48
N GLN A 7 -11.97 -5.20 17.63
CA GLN A 7 -11.88 -5.08 16.18
C GLN A 7 -12.67 -3.87 15.67
N GLY A 8 -13.86 -3.62 16.24
CA GLY A 8 -14.68 -2.44 15.94
C GLY A 8 -13.97 -1.14 16.32
N GLN A 9 -13.37 -1.05 17.52
CA GLN A 9 -12.62 0.13 17.95
C GLN A 9 -11.41 0.44 17.04
N VAL A 10 -10.70 -0.60 16.63
CA VAL A 10 -9.59 -0.45 15.69
C VAL A 10 -10.09 -0.02 14.31
N ALA A 11 -11.18 -0.59 13.82
CA ALA A 11 -11.76 -0.24 12.52
C ALA A 11 -12.24 1.23 12.50
N ASP A 12 -12.92 1.71 13.54
CA ASP A 12 -13.37 3.09 13.66
C ASP A 12 -12.20 4.08 13.67
N THR A 13 -11.14 3.75 14.42
CA THR A 13 -9.93 4.57 14.48
C THR A 13 -9.20 4.58 13.14
N ALA A 14 -9.09 3.44 12.49
CA ALA A 14 -8.48 3.32 11.17
C ALA A 14 -9.25 4.12 10.11
N ALA A 15 -10.59 4.08 10.13
CA ALA A 15 -11.42 4.86 9.21
C ALA A 15 -11.23 6.38 9.39
N LYS A 16 -11.21 6.86 10.63
CA LYS A 16 -10.94 8.29 10.95
C LYS A 16 -9.56 8.71 10.45
N ARG A 17 -8.54 7.88 10.70
CA ARG A 17 -7.17 8.14 10.24
C ARG A 17 -7.08 8.14 8.70
N ALA A 18 -7.69 7.16 8.04
CA ALA A 18 -7.74 7.12 6.58
C ALA A 18 -8.39 8.37 5.97
N ALA A 19 -9.50 8.85 6.58
CA ALA A 19 -10.14 10.09 6.16
C ALA A 19 -9.25 11.33 6.34
N ASN A 20 -8.48 11.41 7.43
CA ASN A 20 -7.52 12.50 7.65
C ASN A 20 -6.38 12.47 6.62
N ILE A 21 -5.84 11.28 6.33
CA ILE A 21 -4.78 11.10 5.33
C ILE A 21 -5.30 11.49 3.94
N ALA A 22 -6.50 11.04 3.57
CA ALA A 22 -7.11 11.37 2.28
C ALA A 22 -7.36 12.88 2.11
N LYS A 23 -7.74 13.57 3.19
CA LYS A 23 -7.93 15.03 3.22
C LYS A 23 -6.64 15.83 3.43
N ARG A 24 -5.48 15.16 3.49
CA ARG A 24 -4.16 15.78 3.78
C ARG A 24 -4.09 16.51 5.11
N LYS A 25 -4.91 16.15 6.10
CA LYS A 25 -4.76 16.61 7.48
C LYS A 25 -3.55 15.95 8.13
N ASP A 26 -3.37 14.65 7.90
CA ASP A 26 -2.18 13.88 8.28
C ASP A 26 -1.27 13.82 7.04
N ILE A 27 -0.14 14.52 7.09
CA ILE A 27 0.79 14.63 5.96
C ILE A 27 1.83 13.51 6.05
N PHE A 28 1.92 12.72 4.99
CA PHE A 28 3.00 11.77 4.74
C PHE A 28 3.84 12.30 3.58
N VAL A 29 4.97 12.94 3.91
CA VAL A 29 5.89 13.49 2.91
C VAL A 29 6.31 12.40 1.93
N GLY A 30 6.27 12.73 0.66
CA GLY A 30 6.56 11.77 -0.41
C GLY A 30 5.38 10.82 -0.73
N ALA A 31 4.37 10.68 0.13
CA ALA A 31 3.20 9.83 -0.11
C ALA A 31 1.98 10.63 -0.55
N ASN A 32 1.30 11.36 0.36
CA ASN A 32 0.12 12.15 0.01
C ASN A 32 0.41 13.65 -0.18
N MET A 33 1.65 14.08 0.08
CA MET A 33 2.16 15.43 -0.23
C MET A 33 3.63 15.38 -0.64
N TYR A 34 4.04 16.37 -1.43
CA TYR A 34 5.42 16.53 -1.91
C TYR A 34 5.99 15.31 -2.63
N PRO A 35 5.29 14.78 -3.66
CA PRO A 35 5.75 13.59 -4.37
C PRO A 35 7.03 13.90 -5.16
N ASN A 36 7.95 12.92 -5.19
CA ASN A 36 9.11 12.97 -6.05
C ASN A 36 8.94 11.96 -7.20
N LEU A 37 8.57 12.43 -8.40
CA LEU A 37 8.37 11.58 -9.57
C LEU A 37 9.67 11.04 -10.17
N LYS A 38 10.83 11.58 -9.75
CA LYS A 38 12.16 11.14 -10.20
C LYS A 38 12.79 10.14 -9.25
N GLU A 39 12.08 9.74 -8.18
CA GLU A 39 12.55 8.76 -7.22
C GLU A 39 12.69 7.40 -7.87
N THR A 40 13.86 6.79 -7.72
CA THR A 40 14.10 5.41 -8.15
C THR A 40 13.63 4.47 -7.05
N ARG A 41 12.85 3.46 -7.39
CA ARG A 41 12.46 2.41 -6.42
C ARG A 41 13.70 1.73 -5.87
N LEU A 42 13.74 1.61 -4.54
CA LEU A 42 14.73 0.76 -3.89
C LEU A 42 14.44 -0.70 -4.24
N GLU A 43 15.46 -1.40 -4.74
CA GLU A 43 15.40 -2.83 -4.91
C GLU A 43 15.53 -3.49 -3.54
N ALA A 44 14.41 -3.99 -3.02
CA ALA A 44 14.44 -4.81 -1.82
C ALA A 44 15.01 -6.19 -2.15
N ALA A 45 15.85 -6.73 -1.27
CA ALA A 45 16.32 -8.11 -1.38
C ALA A 45 15.12 -9.05 -1.44
N LYS A 46 15.00 -9.80 -2.53
CA LYS A 46 13.95 -10.81 -2.69
C LYS A 46 14.41 -12.09 -1.99
N VAL A 47 13.75 -12.42 -0.88
CA VAL A 47 13.94 -13.71 -0.23
C VAL A 47 13.08 -14.74 -0.96
N ASP A 48 13.70 -15.77 -1.48
CA ASP A 48 12.97 -16.94 -1.98
C ASP A 48 12.46 -17.76 -0.81
N ALA A 49 11.25 -17.46 -0.37
CA ALA A 49 10.61 -18.14 0.76
C ALA A 49 10.38 -19.64 0.46
N ALA A 50 10.14 -20.02 -0.78
CA ALA A 50 9.93 -21.41 -1.16
C ALA A 50 11.22 -22.23 -1.03
N ALA A 51 12.34 -21.70 -1.53
CA ALA A 51 13.64 -22.34 -1.37
C ALA A 51 14.04 -22.46 0.11
N LEU A 52 13.86 -21.39 0.89
CA LEU A 52 14.14 -21.39 2.32
C LEU A 52 13.29 -22.43 3.08
N HIS A 53 12.00 -22.53 2.78
CA HIS A 53 11.11 -23.51 3.38
C HIS A 53 11.49 -24.94 2.98
N ALA A 54 11.87 -25.17 1.73
CA ALA A 54 12.33 -26.49 1.27
C ALA A 54 13.62 -26.93 1.98
N GLU A 55 14.59 -26.03 2.12
CA GLU A 55 15.84 -26.27 2.84
C GLU A 55 15.56 -26.63 4.31
N ARG A 56 14.72 -25.83 5.01
CA ARG A 56 14.36 -26.09 6.40
C ARG A 56 13.58 -27.39 6.58
N ALA A 57 12.68 -27.71 5.65
CA ALA A 57 11.96 -29.00 5.67
C ALA A 57 12.90 -30.21 5.51
N ALA A 58 13.90 -30.11 4.62
CA ALA A 58 14.92 -31.13 4.42
C ALA A 58 15.79 -31.31 5.69
N ALA A 59 16.26 -30.20 6.29
CA ALA A 59 17.03 -30.23 7.53
C ALA A 59 16.22 -30.86 8.69
N LEU A 60 14.94 -30.54 8.83
CA LEU A 60 14.06 -31.15 9.84
C LEU A 60 13.86 -32.65 9.58
N LYS A 61 13.69 -33.05 8.33
CA LYS A 61 13.57 -34.48 7.98
C LYS A 61 14.83 -35.25 8.36
N GLN A 62 16.01 -34.69 8.10
CA GLN A 62 17.30 -35.30 8.46
C GLN A 62 17.46 -35.38 10.00
N ALA A 63 17.18 -34.29 10.72
CA ALA A 63 17.24 -34.29 12.19
C ALA A 63 16.28 -35.33 12.82
N ARG A 64 15.08 -35.47 12.29
CA ARG A 64 14.10 -36.48 12.75
C ARG A 64 14.56 -37.92 12.48
N ALA A 65 15.29 -38.17 11.42
CA ALA A 65 15.80 -39.51 11.11
C ALA A 65 16.80 -40.01 12.15
N GLY A 66 17.56 -39.10 12.78
CA GLY A 66 18.50 -39.43 13.87
C GLY A 66 17.91 -39.47 15.27
N ALA A 67 16.64 -39.11 15.44
CA ALA A 67 15.99 -39.01 16.74
C ALA A 67 15.60 -40.40 17.29
N ASN A 68 15.78 -40.60 18.60
CA ASN A 68 15.27 -41.79 19.27
C ASN A 68 13.77 -41.65 19.53
N ALA A 69 12.96 -42.38 18.73
CA ALA A 69 11.50 -42.29 18.76
C ALA A 69 10.91 -42.63 20.15
N ALA A 70 11.46 -43.59 20.85
CA ALA A 70 10.98 -43.99 22.18
C ALA A 70 11.26 -42.91 23.25
N GLN A 71 12.46 -42.38 23.27
CA GLN A 71 12.84 -41.30 24.19
C GLN A 71 12.04 -40.03 23.92
N LYS A 72 11.85 -39.67 22.63
CA LYS A 72 11.01 -38.53 22.22
C LYS A 72 9.58 -38.70 22.70
N ALA A 73 8.96 -39.86 22.46
CA ALA A 73 7.59 -40.15 22.89
C ALA A 73 7.45 -40.04 24.41
N ALA A 74 8.36 -40.61 25.17
CA ALA A 74 8.37 -40.55 26.64
C ALA A 74 8.48 -39.09 27.14
N ALA A 75 9.40 -38.32 26.59
CA ALA A 75 9.58 -36.92 26.97
C ALA A 75 8.34 -36.02 26.62
N LEU A 76 7.74 -36.23 25.47
CA LEU A 76 6.51 -35.55 25.09
C LEU A 76 5.32 -35.95 25.97
N ALA A 77 5.22 -37.20 26.36
CA ALA A 77 4.20 -37.68 27.30
C ALA A 77 4.37 -37.06 28.69
N GLN A 78 5.61 -36.87 29.13
CA GLN A 78 5.92 -36.18 30.40
C GLN A 78 5.52 -34.70 30.32
N LEU A 79 5.85 -34.04 29.22
CA LEU A 79 5.46 -32.66 28.98
C LEU A 79 3.92 -32.48 29.00
N ALA A 80 3.18 -33.40 28.42
CA ALA A 80 1.71 -33.38 28.39
C ALA A 80 1.08 -33.50 29.78
N LYS A 81 1.78 -34.03 30.79
CA LYS A 81 1.31 -34.08 32.18
C LYS A 81 1.32 -32.73 32.88
N GLY A 82 2.04 -31.73 32.34
CA GLY A 82 2.07 -30.38 32.86
C GLY A 82 2.90 -30.15 34.13
N SER A 83 3.65 -31.15 34.59
CA SER A 83 4.61 -31.02 35.69
C SER A 83 5.97 -30.65 35.11
N ASP A 84 6.63 -29.62 35.69
CA ASP A 84 7.92 -29.13 35.26
C ASP A 84 8.07 -28.97 33.74
N VAL A 85 7.21 -28.10 33.18
CA VAL A 85 7.03 -27.90 31.74
C VAL A 85 8.34 -27.51 31.03
N VAL A 86 9.17 -26.73 31.69
CA VAL A 86 10.42 -26.25 31.09
C VAL A 86 11.42 -27.39 30.94
N GLU A 87 11.66 -28.14 32.00
CA GLU A 87 12.58 -29.28 31.96
C GLU A 87 12.07 -30.37 31.01
N ALA A 88 10.79 -30.68 31.06
CA ALA A 88 10.19 -31.64 30.15
C ALA A 88 10.31 -31.23 28.68
N ALA A 89 10.20 -29.93 28.37
CA ALA A 89 10.38 -29.39 27.01
C ALA A 89 11.86 -29.50 26.58
N ILE A 90 12.80 -29.23 27.47
CA ILE A 90 14.25 -29.39 27.21
C ILE A 90 14.56 -30.85 26.89
N GLN A 91 14.08 -31.79 27.70
CA GLN A 91 14.28 -33.22 27.47
C GLN A 91 13.65 -33.70 26.18
N ALA A 92 12.46 -33.18 25.83
CA ALA A 92 11.83 -33.47 24.55
C ALA A 92 12.67 -32.96 23.37
N ALA A 93 13.23 -31.75 23.47
CA ALA A 93 14.09 -31.19 22.44
C ALA A 93 15.37 -31.99 22.26
N LEU A 94 16.03 -32.37 23.38
CA LEU A 94 17.23 -33.23 23.38
C LEU A 94 16.95 -34.61 22.77
N ALA A 95 15.75 -35.14 22.97
CA ALA A 95 15.31 -36.39 22.36
C ALA A 95 14.89 -36.25 20.86
N GLY A 96 15.07 -35.06 20.26
CA GLY A 96 14.79 -34.80 18.86
C GLY A 96 13.34 -34.40 18.55
N ALA A 97 12.57 -33.91 19.54
CA ALA A 97 11.29 -33.31 19.29
C ALA A 97 11.44 -31.94 18.61
N THR A 98 10.56 -31.65 17.65
CA THR A 98 10.49 -30.32 17.02
C THR A 98 9.69 -29.37 17.90
N LEU A 99 9.80 -28.06 17.63
CA LEU A 99 8.97 -27.06 18.30
C LEU A 99 7.47 -27.35 18.13
N GLY A 100 7.06 -27.88 16.97
CA GLY A 100 5.68 -28.32 16.72
C GLY A 100 5.25 -29.48 17.63
N ASP A 101 6.12 -30.50 17.79
CA ASP A 101 5.86 -31.64 18.68
C ASP A 101 5.71 -31.17 20.14
N ILE A 102 6.61 -30.30 20.60
CA ILE A 102 6.59 -29.70 21.94
C ILE A 102 5.33 -28.85 22.16
N ALA A 103 5.01 -27.97 21.21
CA ALA A 103 3.82 -27.11 21.31
C ALA A 103 2.52 -27.93 21.33
N GLN A 104 2.46 -29.02 20.56
CA GLN A 104 1.31 -29.92 20.55
C GLN A 104 1.16 -30.65 21.89
N ALA A 105 2.25 -31.19 22.43
CA ALA A 105 2.23 -31.88 23.72
C ALA A 105 1.85 -30.93 24.87
N ALA A 106 2.41 -29.72 24.90
CA ALA A 106 2.09 -28.71 25.91
C ALA A 106 0.64 -28.23 25.86
N ARG A 107 -0.03 -28.37 24.72
CA ARG A 107 -1.45 -28.02 24.54
C ARG A 107 -2.41 -29.20 24.65
N THR A 108 -1.93 -30.36 25.08
CA THR A 108 -2.77 -31.55 25.28
C THR A 108 -3.89 -31.22 26.28
N GLY A 109 -5.14 -31.45 25.88
CA GLY A 109 -6.29 -31.10 26.67
C GLY A 109 -6.77 -29.67 26.62
N ALA A 110 -6.02 -28.76 25.93
CA ALA A 110 -6.48 -27.39 25.70
C ALA A 110 -7.65 -27.37 24.72
N GLN A 111 -8.73 -26.70 25.10
CA GLN A 111 -9.86 -26.50 24.19
C GLN A 111 -9.53 -25.37 23.20
N ALA A 112 -9.98 -25.53 21.96
CA ALA A 112 -9.88 -24.47 20.97
C ALA A 112 -10.67 -23.25 21.45
N GLY A 113 -10.03 -22.10 21.46
CA GLY A 113 -10.71 -20.83 21.75
C GLY A 113 -11.67 -20.44 20.62
N PRO A 114 -12.51 -19.43 20.83
CA PRO A 114 -13.40 -18.94 19.77
C PRO A 114 -12.56 -18.40 18.60
N THR A 115 -13.04 -18.63 17.38
CA THR A 115 -12.45 -18.03 16.18
C THR A 115 -12.73 -16.54 16.20
N LEU A 116 -11.66 -15.73 16.07
CA LEU A 116 -11.74 -14.27 16.05
C LEU A 116 -11.38 -13.76 14.66
N ASN A 117 -12.08 -12.70 14.21
CA ASN A 117 -11.68 -11.98 13.02
C ASN A 117 -10.35 -11.25 13.28
N ALA A 118 -9.38 -11.48 12.41
CA ALA A 118 -8.09 -10.82 12.51
C ALA A 118 -8.23 -9.32 12.19
N VAL A 119 -7.48 -8.49 12.93
CA VAL A 119 -7.29 -7.09 12.57
C VAL A 119 -6.14 -7.01 11.56
N CYS A 120 -6.47 -6.60 10.33
CA CYS A 120 -5.45 -6.43 9.29
C CYS A 120 -4.71 -5.11 9.50
N ALA A 121 -3.40 -5.18 9.72
CA ALA A 121 -2.54 -4.00 9.72
C ALA A 121 -2.40 -3.45 8.30
N GLN A 122 -2.69 -2.16 8.13
CA GLN A 122 -2.52 -1.45 6.85
C GLN A 122 -1.64 -0.23 7.04
N ARG A 123 -0.71 -0.02 6.08
CA ARG A 123 0.11 1.19 6.04
C ARG A 123 -0.74 2.36 5.53
N GLY A 124 -0.63 3.53 6.17
CA GLY A 124 -1.37 4.73 5.76
C GLY A 124 -1.04 5.21 4.33
N ALA A 125 0.18 4.92 3.83
CA ALA A 125 0.60 5.25 2.48
C ALA A 125 0.07 4.29 1.39
N LEU A 126 -0.44 3.11 1.76
CA LEU A 126 -0.81 2.05 0.82
C LEU A 126 -1.76 2.50 -0.32
N PRO A 127 -2.80 3.30 -0.11
CA PRO A 127 -3.67 3.77 -1.20
C PRO A 127 -2.91 4.59 -2.26
N PHE A 128 -1.95 5.43 -1.83
CA PHE A 128 -1.13 6.26 -2.72
C PHE A 128 -0.06 5.45 -3.44
N GLU A 129 0.52 4.46 -2.77
CA GLU A 129 1.45 3.51 -3.37
C GLU A 129 0.79 2.75 -4.52
N ARG A 130 -0.45 2.27 -4.33
CA ARG A 130 -1.23 1.58 -5.39
C ARG A 130 -1.51 2.48 -6.60
N LEU A 131 -1.83 3.76 -6.37
CA LEU A 131 -2.00 4.71 -7.46
C LEU A 131 -0.71 4.88 -8.27
N ARG A 132 0.43 5.01 -7.59
CA ARG A 132 1.74 5.10 -8.26
C ARG A 132 2.12 3.82 -8.97
N GLU A 133 1.84 2.67 -8.39
CA GLU A 133 2.07 1.38 -9.06
C GLU A 133 1.32 1.30 -10.39
N ALA A 134 0.10 1.80 -10.46
CA ALA A 134 -0.67 1.84 -11.69
C ALA A 134 -0.04 2.78 -12.73
N THR A 135 0.43 3.96 -12.34
CA THR A 135 1.10 4.91 -13.25
C THR A 135 2.50 4.45 -13.64
N ASP A 136 3.24 3.78 -12.75
CA ASP A 136 4.54 3.17 -13.04
C ASP A 136 4.39 1.98 -14.01
N ALA A 137 3.35 1.18 -13.87
CA ALA A 137 3.03 0.11 -14.83
C ALA A 137 2.69 0.69 -16.21
N SER A 138 2.01 1.84 -16.28
CA SER A 138 1.78 2.55 -17.53
C SER A 138 3.09 3.05 -18.13
N LEU A 139 3.99 3.64 -17.33
CA LEU A 139 5.32 4.08 -17.76
C LEU A 139 6.13 2.90 -18.33
N ALA A 140 6.15 1.76 -17.65
CA ALA A 140 6.87 0.58 -18.10
C ALA A 140 6.33 0.04 -19.44
N ARG A 141 5.03 0.14 -19.67
CA ARG A 141 4.37 -0.34 -20.90
C ARG A 141 4.50 0.63 -22.07
N THR A 142 4.42 1.94 -21.82
CA THR A 142 4.31 2.96 -22.88
C THR A 142 5.56 3.83 -23.04
N GLY A 143 6.53 3.72 -22.12
CA GLY A 143 7.71 4.58 -22.06
C GLY A 143 7.46 5.99 -21.53
N LYS A 144 6.20 6.32 -21.18
CA LYS A 144 5.82 7.66 -20.68
C LYS A 144 4.86 7.52 -19.51
N ARG A 145 4.98 8.43 -18.53
CA ARG A 145 3.96 8.57 -17.49
C ARG A 145 2.67 9.12 -18.08
N PRO A 146 1.51 8.75 -17.54
CA PRO A 146 0.25 9.38 -17.92
C PRO A 146 0.35 10.89 -17.66
N GLN A 147 0.00 11.68 -18.67
CA GLN A 147 0.11 13.14 -18.65
C GLN A 147 -1.26 13.80 -18.54
N ILE A 148 -1.32 14.89 -17.80
CA ILE A 148 -2.51 15.71 -17.62
C ILE A 148 -2.17 17.12 -18.05
N PHE A 149 -2.97 17.68 -18.97
CA PHE A 149 -2.76 19.03 -19.46
C PHE A 149 -3.42 20.03 -18.53
N LEU A 150 -2.69 21.08 -18.13
CA LEU A 150 -3.22 22.19 -17.36
C LEU A 150 -3.60 23.32 -18.30
N ALA A 151 -4.88 23.53 -18.55
CA ALA A 151 -5.42 24.67 -19.25
C ALA A 151 -5.41 25.87 -18.31
N VAL A 152 -4.26 26.56 -18.22
CA VAL A 152 -4.02 27.70 -17.34
C VAL A 152 -4.49 28.98 -18.02
N MET A 153 -5.57 29.57 -17.49
CA MET A 153 -6.24 30.70 -18.11
C MET A 153 -5.86 32.03 -17.44
N GLY A 154 -5.63 33.03 -18.27
CA GLY A 154 -5.25 34.39 -17.86
C GLY A 154 -3.78 34.52 -17.40
N PRO A 155 -3.41 35.66 -16.81
CA PRO A 155 -2.06 35.91 -16.32
C PRO A 155 -1.68 35.01 -15.16
N LEU A 156 -0.38 34.84 -14.91
CA LEU A 156 0.19 33.95 -13.89
C LEU A 156 -0.44 34.15 -12.51
N THR A 157 -0.76 35.37 -12.14
CA THR A 157 -1.40 35.69 -10.84
C THR A 157 -2.79 35.09 -10.67
N GLN A 158 -3.50 34.81 -11.76
CA GLN A 158 -4.84 34.21 -11.71
C GLN A 158 -4.82 32.67 -11.64
N HIS A 159 -3.90 32.02 -12.35
CA HIS A 159 -3.93 30.57 -12.48
C HIS A 159 -2.87 29.84 -11.61
N LYS A 160 -1.79 30.51 -11.20
CA LYS A 160 -0.65 29.85 -10.55
C LYS A 160 -1.05 29.02 -9.34
N GLY A 161 -1.84 29.57 -8.42
CA GLY A 161 -2.20 28.85 -7.18
C GLY A 161 -2.97 27.55 -7.45
N ARG A 162 -3.85 27.56 -8.46
CA ARG A 162 -4.62 26.37 -8.86
C ARG A 162 -3.78 25.36 -9.62
N ALA A 163 -2.93 25.85 -10.51
CA ALA A 163 -2.04 25.00 -11.29
C ALA A 163 -1.00 24.30 -10.39
N ASP A 164 -0.41 25.02 -9.44
CA ASP A 164 0.52 24.45 -8.46
C ASP A 164 -0.18 23.40 -7.59
N PHE A 165 -1.42 23.69 -7.14
CA PHE A 165 -2.22 22.71 -6.39
C PHE A 165 -2.51 21.47 -7.25
N ALA A 166 -2.97 21.65 -8.49
CA ALA A 166 -3.26 20.53 -9.39
C ALA A 166 -2.01 19.69 -9.65
N THR A 167 -0.87 20.31 -9.93
CA THR A 167 0.41 19.64 -10.13
C THR A 167 0.80 18.79 -8.91
N ALA A 168 0.75 19.38 -7.72
CA ALA A 168 1.09 18.68 -6.50
C ALA A 168 0.07 17.56 -6.17
N PHE A 169 -1.21 17.79 -6.44
CA PHE A 169 -2.26 16.81 -6.18
C PHE A 169 -2.16 15.60 -7.10
N LEU A 170 -2.02 15.84 -8.40
CA LEU A 170 -1.95 14.80 -9.41
C LEU A 170 -0.61 14.03 -9.34
N GLY A 171 0.47 14.74 -9.01
CA GLY A 171 1.78 14.14 -8.78
C GLY A 171 1.79 13.09 -7.67
N VAL A 172 0.90 13.20 -6.67
CA VAL A 172 0.73 12.16 -5.63
C VAL A 172 0.37 10.81 -6.23
N GLY A 173 -0.44 10.79 -7.31
CA GLY A 173 -0.78 9.58 -8.06
C GLY A 173 0.26 9.16 -9.10
N GLY A 174 1.37 9.91 -9.25
CA GLY A 174 2.40 9.62 -10.25
C GLY A 174 2.11 10.17 -11.64
N PHE A 175 1.12 11.06 -11.79
CA PHE A 175 0.85 11.73 -13.06
C PHE A 175 1.83 12.88 -13.29
N GLU A 176 2.25 13.06 -14.53
CA GLU A 176 2.96 14.26 -14.97
C GLU A 176 1.98 15.32 -15.43
N THR A 177 2.26 16.58 -15.13
CA THR A 177 1.44 17.68 -15.63
C THR A 177 2.18 18.42 -16.75
N ILE A 178 1.48 18.68 -17.86
CA ILE A 178 1.94 19.60 -18.89
C ILE A 178 1.45 20.98 -18.46
N TYR A 179 2.39 21.85 -18.06
CA TYR A 179 2.11 23.16 -17.53
C TYR A 179 2.65 24.23 -18.52
N PRO A 180 1.84 24.68 -19.50
CA PRO A 180 2.23 25.70 -20.47
C PRO A 180 2.21 27.12 -19.88
N ALA A 181 2.60 28.09 -20.67
CA ALA A 181 2.30 29.50 -20.39
C ALA A 181 0.77 29.75 -20.39
N GLY A 182 0.33 30.82 -19.73
CA GLY A 182 -1.08 31.16 -19.64
C GLY A 182 -1.73 31.44 -21.00
N PHE A 183 -2.99 31.02 -21.16
CA PHE A 183 -3.80 31.27 -22.35
C PHE A 183 -4.77 32.43 -22.11
N ASN A 184 -4.96 33.26 -23.15
CA ASN A 184 -5.89 34.38 -23.07
C ASN A 184 -7.32 33.97 -23.45
N THR A 185 -7.48 32.96 -24.29
CA THR A 185 -8.78 32.53 -24.78
C THR A 185 -9.01 31.04 -24.59
N PRO A 186 -10.29 30.58 -24.42
CA PRO A 186 -10.62 29.15 -24.37
C PRO A 186 -10.18 28.39 -25.63
N ASP A 187 -10.14 29.08 -26.80
CA ASP A 187 -9.76 28.51 -28.09
C ASP A 187 -8.30 28.13 -28.14
N GLU A 188 -7.41 29.04 -27.68
CA GLU A 188 -5.98 28.78 -27.56
C GLU A 188 -5.73 27.59 -26.64
N ALA A 189 -6.39 27.57 -25.47
CA ALA A 189 -6.24 26.51 -24.50
C ALA A 189 -6.74 25.17 -25.04
N ALA A 190 -7.88 25.13 -25.73
CA ALA A 190 -8.41 23.90 -26.35
C ALA A 190 -7.46 23.37 -27.43
N THR A 191 -6.99 24.24 -28.31
CA THR A 191 -6.05 23.86 -29.37
C THR A 191 -4.76 23.26 -28.80
N ALA A 192 -4.19 23.91 -27.78
CA ALA A 192 -2.98 23.42 -27.14
C ALA A 192 -3.22 22.09 -26.38
N ALA A 193 -4.35 21.96 -25.72
CA ALA A 193 -4.72 20.71 -25.01
C ALA A 193 -4.85 19.53 -25.99
N LEU A 194 -5.52 19.73 -27.11
CA LEU A 194 -5.66 18.70 -28.16
C LEU A 194 -4.31 18.35 -28.80
N ALA A 195 -3.48 19.33 -29.07
CA ALA A 195 -2.14 19.13 -29.62
C ALA A 195 -1.21 18.37 -28.65
N SER A 196 -1.47 18.45 -27.33
CA SER A 196 -0.67 17.74 -26.33
C SER A 196 -0.86 16.23 -26.33
N GLY A 197 -1.94 15.73 -26.90
CA GLY A 197 -2.32 14.31 -26.85
C GLY A 197 -2.79 13.83 -25.49
N SER A 198 -2.97 14.73 -24.52
CA SER A 198 -3.46 14.39 -23.18
C SER A 198 -4.95 14.10 -23.19
N SER A 199 -5.37 12.97 -22.64
CA SER A 199 -6.78 12.60 -22.54
C SER A 199 -7.52 13.32 -21.40
N THR A 200 -6.79 14.01 -20.53
CA THR A 200 -7.35 14.70 -19.37
C THR A 200 -6.84 16.13 -19.30
N VAL A 201 -7.77 17.06 -19.10
CA VAL A 201 -7.47 18.48 -19.01
C VAL A 201 -7.98 19.02 -17.67
N VAL A 202 -7.15 19.81 -16.97
CA VAL A 202 -7.53 20.52 -15.75
C VAL A 202 -7.52 22.01 -16.04
N ILE A 203 -8.66 22.67 -15.84
CA ILE A 203 -8.79 24.11 -16.06
C ILE A 203 -8.40 24.86 -14.80
N CYS A 204 -7.44 25.76 -14.90
CA CYS A 204 -6.88 26.54 -13.78
C CYS A 204 -7.06 28.03 -14.03
N SER A 205 -7.84 28.69 -13.18
CA SER A 205 -8.00 30.14 -13.15
C SER A 205 -8.57 30.58 -11.79
N THR A 206 -9.20 31.76 -11.73
CA THR A 206 -9.92 32.24 -10.55
C THR A 206 -11.39 31.81 -10.55
N ASP A 207 -12.03 31.79 -9.38
CA ASP A 207 -13.45 31.43 -9.26
C ASP A 207 -14.34 32.36 -10.07
N ALA A 208 -13.99 33.65 -10.15
CA ALA A 208 -14.75 34.65 -10.88
C ALA A 208 -14.76 34.43 -12.40
N THR A 209 -13.69 33.83 -12.95
CA THR A 209 -13.57 33.62 -14.40
C THR A 209 -14.15 32.28 -14.89
N TYR A 210 -14.28 31.30 -14.02
CA TYR A 210 -14.78 29.97 -14.42
C TYR A 210 -16.14 29.97 -15.13
N PRO A 211 -17.16 30.77 -14.72
CA PRO A 211 -18.45 30.78 -15.41
C PRO A 211 -18.33 31.15 -16.90
N GLU A 212 -17.36 31.99 -17.26
CA GLU A 212 -17.15 32.47 -18.63
C GLU A 212 -16.29 31.53 -19.46
N ILE A 213 -15.21 31.00 -18.87
CA ILE A 213 -14.19 30.24 -19.60
C ILE A 213 -14.47 28.72 -19.68
N VAL A 214 -15.09 28.14 -18.64
CA VAL A 214 -15.26 26.68 -18.57
C VAL A 214 -16.26 26.15 -19.62
N PRO A 215 -17.47 26.75 -19.82
CA PRO A 215 -18.41 26.20 -20.77
C PRO A 215 -17.85 26.14 -22.20
N PRO A 216 -17.31 27.22 -22.79
CA PRO A 216 -16.79 27.17 -24.16
C PRO A 216 -15.59 26.26 -24.31
N LEU A 217 -14.68 26.24 -23.33
CA LEU A 217 -13.51 25.36 -23.35
C LEU A 217 -13.90 23.88 -23.27
N ALA A 218 -14.80 23.53 -22.34
CA ALA A 218 -15.29 22.16 -22.18
C ALA A 218 -16.06 21.67 -23.42
N GLN A 219 -16.85 22.54 -24.05
CA GLN A 219 -17.55 22.20 -25.27
C GLN A 219 -16.59 21.85 -26.41
N LYS A 220 -15.53 22.63 -26.60
CA LYS A 220 -14.52 22.36 -27.64
C LYS A 220 -13.74 21.08 -27.41
N LEU A 221 -13.35 20.84 -26.18
CA LEU A 221 -12.63 19.61 -25.81
C LEU A 221 -13.48 18.33 -25.96
N LYS A 222 -14.82 18.45 -25.86
CA LYS A 222 -15.73 17.30 -26.04
C LYS A 222 -16.12 17.04 -27.50
N GLN A 223 -15.92 18.00 -28.37
CA GLN A 223 -16.25 17.87 -29.81
C GLN A 223 -15.09 17.30 -30.64
N ALA A 224 -13.92 17.22 -30.06
CA ALA A 224 -12.71 16.69 -30.68
C ALA A 224 -12.45 15.25 -30.25
#